data_2ab40db051738d06f3f1c203565d05f2
#
_entry.id   2ab40db051738d06f3f1c203565d05f2
#
_cell.length_a   1.000
_cell.length_b   1.000
_cell.length_c   1.000
_cell.angle_alpha   90.00
_cell.angle_beta   90.00
_cell.angle_gamma   90.00
#
_symmetry.space_group_name_H-M   'P 1'
#
loop_
_entity.id
_entity.type
_entity.pdbx_description
1 polymer ?
#
loop_
_entity_poly.entity_id
_entity_poly.type
_entity_poly.pdbx_seq_one_letter_code
_entity_poly.pdbx_strand_id
1 'polypeptide(L)'
;MGVPSRDARLAHARVHCPLWNEGRKEEWVASWRTIVAGSVRMLDPVGTKEKHGFEHATTEAYDMFQPHLKMHMVAVHVNGDEMAWVIENHFTMNGETLKTHSIETFAWDEAGDLLIKTYYDMPADIGDGDDPYEFLLGKENVIANDQS
;
A
#
# COMPACT_ATOMS: atom_id res chain seq x y z
N MET A 1 -4.41 -22.11 5.30
CA MET A 1 -5.64 -21.31 5.20
C MET A 1 -5.40 -19.82 5.19
N GLY A 2 -4.46 -19.32 5.97
CA GLY A 2 -4.22 -17.89 6.07
C GLY A 2 -3.63 -17.25 4.84
N VAL A 3 -2.74 -17.97 4.15
CA VAL A 3 -2.09 -17.43 2.95
C VAL A 3 -3.01 -17.60 1.74
N PRO A 4 -3.34 -16.51 1.04
CA PRO A 4 -4.16 -16.64 -0.17
C PRO A 4 -3.42 -17.43 -1.24
N SER A 5 -4.18 -18.09 -2.12
CA SER A 5 -3.60 -18.89 -3.18
C SER A 5 -2.73 -18.02 -4.11
N ARG A 6 -1.82 -18.67 -4.83
CA ARG A 6 -1.02 -17.98 -5.84
C ARG A 6 -1.92 -17.27 -6.86
N ASP A 7 -2.98 -17.94 -7.32
CA ASP A 7 -3.89 -17.37 -8.32
C ASP A 7 -4.62 -16.15 -7.77
N ALA A 8 -5.05 -16.19 -6.50
CA ALA A 8 -5.70 -15.04 -5.87
C ALA A 8 -4.75 -13.86 -5.75
N ARG A 9 -3.50 -14.09 -5.37
CA ARG A 9 -2.49 -13.04 -5.27
C ARG A 9 -2.18 -12.41 -6.63
N LEU A 10 -2.04 -13.24 -7.66
CA LEU A 10 -1.81 -12.73 -9.03
C LEU A 10 -3.03 -11.98 -9.56
N ALA A 11 -4.23 -12.47 -9.31
CA ALA A 11 -5.44 -11.79 -9.73
C ALA A 11 -5.56 -10.41 -9.08
N HIS A 12 -5.27 -10.31 -7.78
CA HIS A 12 -5.27 -9.03 -7.08
C HIS A 12 -4.23 -8.06 -7.68
N ALA A 13 -3.01 -8.53 -7.89
CA ALA A 13 -1.95 -7.70 -8.47
C ALA A 13 -2.34 -7.16 -9.85
N ARG A 14 -3.07 -7.97 -10.63
CA ARG A 14 -3.47 -7.59 -12.00
C ARG A 14 -4.46 -6.44 -12.03
N VAL A 15 -5.35 -6.34 -11.03
CA VAL A 15 -6.39 -5.31 -11.01
C VAL A 15 -6.03 -4.08 -10.18
N HIS A 16 -4.99 -4.17 -9.37
CA HIS A 16 -4.62 -3.11 -8.42
C HIS A 16 -4.46 -1.74 -9.08
N CYS A 17 -3.56 -1.63 -10.04
CA CYS A 17 -3.30 -0.35 -10.68
C CYS A 17 -4.45 0.12 -11.59
N PRO A 18 -5.05 -0.74 -12.42
CA PRO A 18 -6.20 -0.30 -13.24
C PRO A 18 -7.36 0.24 -12.41
N LEU A 19 -7.77 -0.46 -11.36
CA LEU A 19 -8.90 0.00 -10.53
C LEU A 19 -8.57 1.31 -9.83
N TRP A 20 -7.35 1.44 -9.31
CA TRP A 20 -6.89 2.68 -8.69
C TRP A 20 -6.91 3.84 -9.69
N ASN A 21 -6.26 3.66 -10.83
CA ASN A 21 -6.11 4.73 -11.82
C ASN A 21 -7.45 5.20 -12.40
N GLU A 22 -8.42 4.30 -12.51
CA GLU A 22 -9.75 4.62 -13.03
C GLU A 22 -10.66 5.25 -11.98
N GLY A 23 -10.21 5.38 -10.74
CA GLY A 23 -11.02 5.95 -9.67
C GLY A 23 -12.15 5.05 -9.20
N ARG A 24 -12.02 3.74 -9.37
CA ARG A 24 -13.04 2.75 -8.99
C ARG A 24 -12.82 2.30 -7.55
N LYS A 25 -13.09 3.21 -6.63
CA LYS A 25 -12.78 3.02 -5.21
C LYS A 25 -13.37 1.76 -4.60
N GLU A 26 -14.67 1.56 -4.77
CA GLU A 26 -15.34 0.43 -4.12
C GLU A 26 -14.79 -0.91 -4.61
N GLU A 27 -14.55 -1.00 -5.91
CA GLU A 27 -13.98 -2.21 -6.50
C GLU A 27 -12.52 -2.41 -6.09
N TRP A 28 -11.77 -1.32 -5.99
CA TRP A 28 -10.39 -1.38 -5.54
C TRP A 28 -10.30 -1.86 -4.09
N VAL A 29 -11.12 -1.30 -3.20
CA VAL A 29 -11.17 -1.75 -1.80
C VAL A 29 -11.62 -3.20 -1.72
N ALA A 30 -12.65 -3.59 -2.48
CA ALA A 30 -13.13 -4.96 -2.49
C ALA A 30 -12.06 -5.95 -2.97
N SER A 31 -11.19 -5.53 -3.90
CA SER A 31 -10.12 -6.40 -4.39
C SER A 31 -9.17 -6.81 -3.28
N TRP A 32 -8.92 -5.95 -2.30
CA TRP A 32 -8.09 -6.28 -1.14
C TRP A 32 -8.72 -7.35 -0.25
N ARG A 33 -10.04 -7.38 -0.17
CA ARG A 33 -10.74 -8.42 0.60
C ARG A 33 -10.48 -9.83 0.05
N THR A 34 -10.14 -9.94 -1.21
CA THR A 34 -9.85 -11.25 -1.82
C THR A 34 -8.55 -11.87 -1.31
N ILE A 35 -7.67 -11.07 -0.72
CA ILE A 35 -6.36 -11.54 -0.24
C ILE A 35 -6.14 -11.25 1.26
N VAL A 36 -7.06 -10.59 1.93
CA VAL A 36 -6.93 -10.26 3.35
C VAL A 36 -8.05 -10.93 4.14
N ALA A 37 -7.70 -11.95 4.89
CA ALA A 37 -8.66 -12.64 5.78
C ALA A 37 -8.53 -12.18 7.23
N GLY A 38 -7.35 -11.72 7.63
CA GLY A 38 -7.05 -11.30 9.00
C GLY A 38 -6.79 -9.80 9.11
N SER A 39 -5.91 -9.44 10.01
CA SER A 39 -5.53 -8.05 10.24
C SER A 39 -4.49 -7.58 9.21
N VAL A 40 -4.35 -6.25 9.11
CA VAL A 40 -3.36 -5.63 8.22
C VAL A 40 -2.46 -4.70 9.04
N ARG A 41 -1.16 -4.82 8.83
CA ARG A 41 -0.16 -3.88 9.31
C ARG A 41 0.61 -3.36 8.10
N MET A 42 0.97 -2.08 8.10
CA MET A 42 1.61 -1.46 6.95
C MET A 42 2.73 -0.52 7.36
N LEU A 43 3.89 -0.71 6.75
CA LEU A 43 5.02 0.21 6.82
C LEU A 43 5.14 0.86 5.43
N ASP A 44 4.66 2.07 5.30
CA ASP A 44 4.61 2.76 4.02
C ASP A 44 5.02 4.22 4.18
N PRO A 45 6.27 4.55 3.89
CA PRO A 45 7.37 3.63 3.60
C PRO A 45 8.01 3.01 4.84
N VAL A 46 8.83 2.01 4.65
CA VAL A 46 9.67 1.45 5.71
C VAL A 46 10.54 2.58 6.28
N GLY A 47 10.66 2.64 7.60
CA GLY A 47 11.36 3.73 8.32
C GLY A 47 10.39 4.70 8.98
N THR A 48 9.11 4.64 8.64
CA THR A 48 8.07 5.41 9.31
C THR A 48 7.28 4.51 10.25
N LYS A 49 6.37 5.10 11.02
CA LYS A 49 5.57 4.33 11.99
C LYS A 49 4.63 3.36 11.32
N GLU A 50 4.44 2.22 11.94
CA GLU A 50 3.54 1.19 11.44
C GLU A 50 2.09 1.66 11.51
N LYS A 51 1.35 1.49 10.42
CA LYS A 51 -0.07 1.79 10.31
C LYS A 51 -0.84 0.48 10.49
N HIS A 52 -1.98 0.56 11.18
CA HIS A 52 -2.76 -0.62 11.53
C HIS A 52 -4.18 -0.53 10.98
N GLY A 53 -4.65 -1.65 10.48
CA GLY A 53 -6.04 -1.83 10.13
C GLY A 53 -6.31 -1.77 8.63
N PHE A 54 -7.32 -2.55 8.23
CA PHE A 54 -7.71 -2.67 6.83
C PHE A 54 -8.15 -1.31 6.25
N GLU A 55 -8.96 -0.57 7.00
CA GLU A 55 -9.47 0.72 6.53
C GLU A 55 -8.35 1.72 6.28
N HIS A 56 -7.36 1.75 7.17
CA HIS A 56 -6.24 2.66 7.02
C HIS A 56 -5.38 2.31 5.80
N ALA A 57 -5.18 1.02 5.57
CA ALA A 57 -4.36 0.56 4.44
C ALA A 57 -5.09 0.64 3.09
N THR A 58 -6.41 0.74 3.10
CA THR A 58 -7.20 0.73 1.87
C THR A 58 -7.99 2.02 1.68
N THR A 59 -9.13 2.15 2.34
CA THR A 59 -10.06 3.27 2.12
C THR A 59 -9.42 4.63 2.39
N GLU A 60 -8.73 4.76 3.52
CA GLU A 60 -8.09 6.04 3.86
C GLU A 60 -6.91 6.33 2.93
N ALA A 61 -6.11 5.33 2.61
CA ALA A 61 -5.01 5.49 1.66
C ALA A 61 -5.52 5.91 0.29
N TYR A 62 -6.61 5.29 -0.17
CA TYR A 62 -7.22 5.66 -1.44
C TYR A 62 -7.66 7.13 -1.43
N ASP A 63 -8.43 7.53 -0.42
CA ASP A 63 -8.95 8.90 -0.34
C ASP A 63 -7.84 9.94 -0.30
N MET A 64 -6.73 9.60 0.33
CA MET A 64 -5.59 10.49 0.49
C MET A 64 -4.76 10.63 -0.77
N PHE A 65 -4.45 9.53 -1.43
CA PHE A 65 -3.45 9.51 -2.50
C PHE A 65 -4.01 9.43 -3.90
N GLN A 66 -5.17 8.83 -4.10
CA GLN A 66 -5.68 8.58 -5.45
C GLN A 66 -5.78 9.85 -6.32
N PRO A 67 -6.23 10.99 -5.78
CA PRO A 67 -6.30 12.20 -6.60
C PRO A 67 -4.95 12.68 -7.12
N HIS A 68 -3.87 12.27 -6.49
CA HIS A 68 -2.52 12.75 -6.81
C HIS A 68 -1.63 11.69 -7.46
N LEU A 69 -2.06 10.44 -7.44
CA LEU A 69 -1.18 9.31 -7.78
C LEU A 69 -1.77 8.45 -8.89
N LYS A 70 -0.96 8.21 -9.93
CA LYS A 70 -1.22 7.15 -10.91
C LYS A 70 -0.11 6.12 -10.79
N MET A 71 -0.45 4.87 -11.00
CA MET A 71 0.48 3.76 -10.80
C MET A 71 0.52 2.84 -12.01
N HIS A 72 1.70 2.26 -12.25
CA HIS A 72 1.90 1.26 -13.27
C HIS A 72 2.64 0.06 -12.68
N MET A 73 2.06 -1.13 -12.80
CA MET A 73 2.68 -2.35 -12.30
C MET A 73 3.78 -2.79 -13.25
N VAL A 74 5.03 -2.76 -12.78
CA VAL A 74 6.20 -3.14 -13.57
C VAL A 74 6.46 -4.64 -13.48
N ALA A 75 6.38 -5.19 -12.26
CA ALA A 75 6.67 -6.60 -12.02
C ALA A 75 5.92 -7.11 -10.79
N VAL A 76 5.57 -8.39 -10.82
CA VAL A 76 4.93 -9.10 -9.71
C VAL A 76 5.67 -10.42 -9.50
N HIS A 77 6.03 -10.70 -8.26
CA HIS A 77 6.67 -11.95 -7.89
C HIS A 77 5.93 -12.57 -6.71
N VAL A 78 5.55 -13.83 -6.83
CA VAL A 78 4.86 -14.58 -5.79
C VAL A 78 5.73 -15.78 -5.40
N ASN A 79 6.13 -15.83 -4.15
CA ASN A 79 6.97 -16.91 -3.62
C ASN A 79 6.50 -17.28 -2.22
N GLY A 80 6.29 -18.56 -1.99
CA GLY A 80 5.90 -19.04 -0.66
C GLY A 80 4.67 -18.33 -0.14
N ASP A 81 4.77 -17.75 1.05
CA ASP A 81 3.71 -16.99 1.69
C ASP A 81 3.86 -15.46 1.48
N GLU A 82 4.61 -15.06 0.46
CA GLU A 82 4.88 -13.65 0.20
C GLU A 82 4.58 -13.27 -1.25
N MET A 83 4.56 -11.97 -1.48
CA MET A 83 4.43 -11.38 -2.81
C MET A 83 5.23 -10.08 -2.82
N ALA A 84 5.81 -9.74 -3.95
CA ALA A 84 6.50 -8.47 -4.13
C ALA A 84 6.07 -7.82 -5.44
N TRP A 85 5.85 -6.51 -5.39
CA TRP A 85 5.52 -5.70 -6.56
C TRP A 85 6.62 -4.67 -6.80
N VAL A 86 6.86 -4.38 -8.07
CA VAL A 86 7.61 -3.19 -8.47
C VAL A 86 6.61 -2.29 -9.18
N ILE A 87 6.46 -1.07 -8.67
CA ILE A 87 5.48 -0.11 -9.19
C ILE A 87 6.18 1.18 -9.60
N GLU A 88 5.80 1.69 -10.76
CA GLU A 88 6.16 3.03 -11.19
C GLU A 88 5.05 3.97 -10.75
N ASN A 89 5.42 5.00 -9.98
CA ASN A 89 4.47 5.96 -9.42
C ASN A 89 4.62 7.31 -10.11
N HIS A 90 3.50 7.91 -10.47
CA HIS A 90 3.42 9.27 -11.01
C HIS A 90 2.62 10.10 -10.03
N PHE A 91 3.31 10.83 -9.19
CA PHE A 91 2.70 11.65 -8.14
C PHE A 91 2.64 13.09 -8.57
N THR A 92 1.43 13.66 -8.67
CA THR A 92 1.22 15.04 -9.12
C THR A 92 0.64 15.86 -7.99
N MET A 93 1.31 16.96 -7.65
CA MET A 93 0.87 17.90 -6.64
C MET A 93 1.32 19.30 -7.03
N ASN A 94 0.42 20.28 -6.88
CA ASN A 94 0.72 21.70 -7.22
C ASN A 94 1.22 21.89 -8.64
N GLY A 95 0.72 21.10 -9.58
CA GLY A 95 1.09 21.22 -11.00
C GLY A 95 2.40 20.53 -11.37
N GLU A 96 3.09 19.92 -10.40
CA GLU A 96 4.34 19.21 -10.65
C GLU A 96 4.12 17.72 -10.53
N THR A 97 4.78 16.93 -11.40
CA THR A 97 4.71 15.48 -11.37
C THR A 97 6.07 14.90 -11.03
N LEU A 98 6.11 14.08 -9.98
CA LEU A 98 7.29 13.32 -9.59
C LEU A 98 7.08 11.86 -9.99
N LYS A 99 8.04 11.33 -10.75
CA LYS A 99 8.03 9.93 -11.16
C LYS A 99 9.03 9.17 -10.30
N THR A 100 8.57 8.15 -9.60
CA THR A 100 9.41 7.31 -8.76
C THR A 100 9.07 5.85 -8.96
N HIS A 101 9.93 4.98 -8.43
CA HIS A 101 9.65 3.56 -8.34
C HIS A 101 9.54 3.17 -6.88
N SER A 102 8.65 2.25 -6.59
CA SER A 102 8.54 1.64 -5.27
C SER A 102 8.56 0.12 -5.38
N ILE A 103 8.99 -0.51 -4.31
CA ILE A 103 8.87 -1.95 -4.13
C ILE A 103 7.89 -2.14 -2.97
N GLU A 104 6.85 -2.95 -3.18
CA GLU A 104 5.90 -3.29 -2.14
C GLU A 104 5.99 -4.78 -1.88
N THR A 105 6.11 -5.14 -0.61
CA THR A 105 6.16 -6.55 -0.21
C THR A 105 4.97 -6.88 0.69
N PHE A 106 4.48 -8.10 0.54
CA PHE A 106 3.32 -8.62 1.24
C PHE A 106 3.69 -9.95 1.85
N ALA A 107 3.54 -10.06 3.17
CA ALA A 107 3.81 -11.31 3.87
C ALA A 107 2.59 -11.70 4.70
N TRP A 108 2.10 -12.92 4.51
CA TRP A 108 0.96 -13.46 5.24
C TRP A 108 1.43 -14.51 6.23
N ASP A 109 0.82 -14.54 7.39
CA ASP A 109 1.02 -15.62 8.35
C ASP A 109 -0.09 -16.68 8.25
N GLU A 110 -0.02 -17.70 9.06
CA GLU A 110 -0.99 -18.79 9.05
C GLU A 110 -2.40 -18.34 9.41
N ALA A 111 -2.53 -17.28 10.19
CA ALA A 111 -3.83 -16.72 10.56
C ALA A 111 -4.45 -15.86 9.47
N GLY A 112 -3.67 -15.55 8.43
CA GLY A 112 -4.13 -14.68 7.35
C GLY A 112 -3.88 -13.20 7.61
N ASP A 113 -3.09 -12.89 8.63
CA ASP A 113 -2.69 -11.51 8.90
C ASP A 113 -1.62 -11.09 7.89
N LEU A 114 -1.78 -9.89 7.38
CA LEU A 114 -0.93 -9.36 6.31
C LEU A 114 -0.03 -8.25 6.83
N LEU A 115 1.26 -8.34 6.49
CA LEU A 115 2.20 -7.24 6.68
C LEU A 115 2.59 -6.69 5.31
N ILE A 116 2.30 -5.41 5.08
CA ILE A 116 2.67 -4.69 3.87
C ILE A 116 3.87 -3.80 4.18
N LYS A 117 4.89 -3.86 3.32
CA LYS A 117 6.05 -2.97 3.42
C LYS A 117 6.28 -2.31 2.07
N THR A 118 6.41 -1.00 2.07
CA THR A 118 6.70 -0.23 0.86
C THR A 118 8.07 0.43 1.00
N TYR A 119 8.87 0.32 -0.05
CA TYR A 119 10.20 0.90 -0.13
C TYR A 119 10.25 1.89 -1.28
N TYR A 120 10.68 3.11 -1.00
CA TYR A 120 10.94 4.14 -2.02
C TYR A 120 12.43 4.44 -2.02
N ASP A 121 12.89 5.12 -3.06
CA ASP A 121 14.24 5.66 -3.09
C ASP A 121 14.32 6.92 -2.21
N MET A 122 14.59 6.71 -0.95
CA MET A 122 14.59 7.75 0.09
C MET A 122 15.90 7.75 0.86
N PRO A 123 16.23 8.86 1.55
CA PRO A 123 17.43 8.89 2.39
C PRO A 123 17.46 7.74 3.41
N ALA A 124 18.66 7.28 3.74
CA ALA A 124 18.83 6.16 4.67
C ALA A 124 18.33 6.46 6.09
N ASP A 125 18.25 7.73 6.44
CA ASP A 125 17.79 8.19 7.76
C ASP A 125 16.35 8.68 7.76
N ILE A 126 15.53 8.14 6.86
CA ILE A 126 14.10 8.48 6.81
C ILE A 126 13.46 8.27 8.19
N GLY A 127 12.62 9.20 8.56
CA GLY A 127 11.86 9.15 9.80
C GLY A 127 10.42 9.59 9.60
N ASP A 128 9.70 9.72 10.71
CA ASP A 128 8.27 10.05 10.67
C ASP A 128 7.96 11.37 9.98
N GLY A 129 8.90 12.34 10.01
CA GLY A 129 8.73 13.61 9.31
C GLY A 129 8.70 13.49 7.79
N ASP A 130 9.14 12.34 7.26
CA ASP A 130 9.14 12.04 5.82
C ASP A 130 7.96 11.17 5.42
N ASP A 131 7.06 10.88 6.35
CA ASP A 131 5.89 10.04 6.10
C ASP A 131 4.87 10.81 5.26
N PRO A 132 4.58 10.36 4.01
CA PRO A 132 3.62 11.05 3.16
C PRO A 132 2.22 11.10 3.76
N TYR A 133 1.86 10.15 4.63
CA TYR A 133 0.57 10.16 5.32
C TYR A 133 0.45 11.36 6.26
N GLU A 134 1.54 11.76 6.92
CA GLU A 134 1.55 12.97 7.74
C GLU A 134 1.32 14.24 6.92
N PHE A 135 1.94 14.32 5.74
CA PHE A 135 1.80 15.48 4.88
C PHE A 135 0.37 15.69 4.40
N LEU A 136 -0.31 14.62 4.05
CA LEU A 136 -1.60 14.71 3.37
C LEU A 136 -2.78 14.69 4.33
N LEU A 137 -2.69 13.91 5.41
CA LEU A 137 -3.78 13.80 6.40
C LEU A 137 -3.61 14.70 7.61
N GLY A 138 -2.37 15.14 7.88
CA GLY A 138 -2.05 15.85 9.09
C GLY A 138 -1.68 14.91 10.23
N LYS A 139 -1.00 15.46 11.21
CA LYS A 139 -0.37 14.68 12.27
C LYS A 139 -1.36 13.95 13.17
N GLU A 140 -2.50 14.54 13.46
CA GLU A 140 -3.48 13.92 14.36
C GLU A 140 -4.01 12.60 13.79
N ASN A 141 -4.14 12.48 12.48
CA ASN A 141 -4.62 11.25 11.86
C ASN A 141 -3.57 10.13 11.94
N VAL A 142 -2.31 10.47 11.71
CA VAL A 142 -1.21 9.52 11.82
C VAL A 142 -1.02 9.09 13.27
N ILE A 143 -1.04 10.03 14.19
CA ILE A 143 -0.86 9.76 15.63
C ILE A 143 -1.94 8.82 16.15
N ALA A 144 -3.17 8.98 15.73
CA ALA A 144 -4.27 8.12 16.17
C ALA A 144 -4.01 6.65 15.82
N ASN A 145 -3.34 6.37 14.71
CA ASN A 145 -2.96 5.01 14.33
C ASN A 145 -1.80 4.47 15.17
N ASP A 146 -0.87 5.32 15.53
CA ASP A 146 0.31 4.91 16.29
C ASP A 146 -0.02 4.45 17.69
N GLN A 147 -1.11 4.90 18.23
CA GLN A 147 -1.53 4.57 19.59
C GLN A 147 -2.29 3.26 19.69
N SER A 148 -2.58 2.66 18.57
CA SER A 148 -3.33 1.40 18.50
C SER A 148 -2.46 0.20 18.84
#